data_898c58cfc64061f4c9cae0dbd477f1e5
#
_entry.id   898c58cfc64061f4c9cae0dbd477f1e5
#
_cell.length_a   1.000
_cell.length_b   1.000
_cell.length_c   1.000
_cell.angle_alpha   90.00
_cell.angle_beta   90.00
_cell.angle_gamma   90.00
#
_symmetry.space_group_name_H-M   'P 1'
#
loop_
_entity.id
_entity.type
_entity.pdbx_description
1 polymer ?
#
loop_
_entity_poly.entity_id
_entity_poly.type
_entity_poly.pdbx_seq_one_letter_code
_entity_poly.pdbx_strand_id
1 'polypeptide(L)'
;SVIRSLIKKGFIEEVAAKHLVLAGELLDIFNKAELMEMAKLLQLETKGKASLKKDEVLDWMMTVANFEEIITLLQVNEQAIPTVIKVAYETEVQLIKFLFFGTRHGDMTEFVVRDLGFQTYQHFDEENLVPHFETRQEAEDKLKVSLAREDFYLMQSAKIEADEIYHWFMDWADQHHKSLAEIAVPTFERFALKVGMFLEKQKAFDEALSIFKLTGEHPSRERQVRILHKTKNLEEAKALCEQMLAEPQNADEQFFAIDFFNKLDAQLQKKRVKKSVTQELHNAESISLDIDWKRQVELGVIHYYEERHQKATFTENHLWRSLFGLLFWDIIFDTESMAMHHPLQRSPSDLYKPVFFEKRKDKMQERLQLLEDEEAIRAYLYDTFFAKYGITNPLVEWYGGLFPLLITLVEKLSAEQLSKVLLEIARDLRENLRGFPDLLVWDDGDYCFVEVKSPTDNLSNQQLYWLRFFATHGINSKVLRVEWKKPVLFEEE
;
A
#
# COMPACT_ATOMS: atom_id res chain seq x y z
N SER A 1 -38.20 1.32 18.16
CA SER A 1 -36.73 1.25 18.04
C SER A 1 -36.39 1.07 16.57
N VAL A 2 -35.20 1.54 16.18
CA VAL A 2 -34.67 1.40 14.80
C VAL A 2 -34.69 -0.06 14.34
N ILE A 3 -34.25 -0.98 15.20
CA ILE A 3 -34.21 -2.42 14.94
C ILE A 3 -35.59 -2.94 14.51
N ARG A 4 -36.66 -2.63 15.24
CA ARG A 4 -38.03 -3.05 14.87
C ARG A 4 -38.48 -2.51 13.52
N SER A 5 -38.06 -1.27 13.19
CA SER A 5 -38.35 -0.68 11.87
C SER A 5 -37.62 -1.43 10.75
N LEU A 6 -36.36 -1.81 10.96
CA LEU A 6 -35.55 -2.55 9.99
C LEU A 6 -36.08 -3.98 9.80
N ILE A 7 -36.50 -4.67 10.87
CA ILE A 7 -37.15 -5.98 10.78
C ILE A 7 -38.44 -5.87 9.96
N LYS A 8 -39.31 -4.90 10.29
CA LYS A 8 -40.56 -4.67 9.56
C LYS A 8 -40.35 -4.37 8.07
N LYS A 9 -39.23 -3.75 7.72
CA LYS A 9 -38.84 -3.43 6.34
C LYS A 9 -38.15 -4.58 5.64
N GLY A 10 -37.84 -5.69 6.35
CA GLY A 10 -37.18 -6.86 5.79
C GLY A 10 -35.66 -6.67 5.56
N PHE A 11 -35.00 -5.66 6.17
CA PHE A 11 -33.55 -5.47 6.05
C PHE A 11 -32.75 -6.35 7.00
N ILE A 12 -33.35 -6.72 8.11
CA ILE A 12 -32.76 -7.61 9.10
C ILE A 12 -33.78 -8.63 9.57
N GLU A 13 -33.35 -9.79 10.01
CA GLU A 13 -34.14 -10.86 10.56
C GLU A 13 -33.60 -11.31 11.93
N GLU A 14 -34.49 -11.73 12.81
CA GLU A 14 -34.11 -12.37 14.07
C GLU A 14 -33.79 -13.84 13.79
N VAL A 15 -32.59 -14.27 14.25
CA VAL A 15 -32.14 -15.64 14.06
C VAL A 15 -31.99 -16.28 15.44
N ALA A 16 -32.47 -17.53 15.58
CA ALA A 16 -32.24 -18.27 16.80
C ALA A 16 -30.72 -18.54 16.98
N ALA A 17 -30.20 -18.28 18.18
CA ALA A 17 -28.77 -18.45 18.49
C ALA A 17 -28.19 -19.82 18.10
N LYS A 18 -29.02 -20.87 18.12
CA LYS A 18 -28.67 -22.24 17.70
C LYS A 18 -28.31 -22.39 16.21
N HIS A 19 -28.65 -21.39 15.38
CA HIS A 19 -28.31 -21.37 13.95
C HIS A 19 -27.08 -20.50 13.65
N LEU A 20 -26.41 -19.96 14.68
CA LEU A 20 -25.10 -19.30 14.49
C LEU A 20 -24.05 -20.35 14.14
N VAL A 21 -23.39 -20.13 13.05
CA VAL A 21 -22.43 -21.09 12.48
C VAL A 21 -21.15 -21.18 13.32
N LEU A 22 -20.84 -20.17 14.17
CA LEU A 22 -19.60 -20.08 14.92
C LEU A 22 -19.88 -19.77 16.41
N ALA A 23 -19.54 -20.73 17.29
CA ALA A 23 -19.58 -20.54 18.73
C ALA A 23 -18.76 -19.33 19.21
N GLY A 24 -17.64 -19.03 18.52
CA GLY A 24 -16.77 -17.89 18.81
C GLY A 24 -17.45 -16.54 18.69
N GLU A 25 -18.31 -16.35 17.69
CA GLU A 25 -19.07 -15.11 17.50
C GLU A 25 -20.05 -14.84 18.65
N LEU A 26 -20.67 -15.89 19.18
CA LEU A 26 -21.55 -15.76 20.34
C LEU A 26 -20.76 -15.45 21.61
N LEU A 27 -19.65 -16.10 21.83
CA LEU A 27 -18.81 -15.90 23.01
C LEU A 27 -18.09 -14.54 22.98
N ASP A 28 -17.79 -14.00 21.81
CA ASP A 28 -17.11 -12.69 21.68
C ASP A 28 -17.99 -11.51 22.13
N ILE A 29 -19.30 -11.68 22.25
CA ILE A 29 -20.23 -10.67 22.79
C ILE A 29 -19.96 -10.41 24.27
N PHE A 30 -19.50 -11.42 25.01
CA PHE A 30 -19.28 -11.35 26.44
C PHE A 30 -17.91 -10.74 26.78
N ASN A 31 -17.85 -10.03 27.92
CA ASN A 31 -16.58 -9.56 28.44
C ASN A 31 -15.79 -10.70 29.10
N LYS A 32 -14.50 -10.47 29.42
CA LYS A 32 -13.62 -11.48 30.00
C LYS A 32 -14.16 -12.06 31.32
N ALA A 33 -14.76 -11.23 32.18
CA ALA A 33 -15.30 -11.68 33.46
C ALA A 33 -16.49 -12.64 33.26
N GLU A 34 -17.38 -12.30 32.35
CA GLU A 34 -18.51 -13.13 31.96
C GLU A 34 -18.08 -14.47 31.34
N LEU A 35 -17.06 -14.44 30.46
CA LEU A 35 -16.49 -15.67 29.90
C LEU A 35 -15.89 -16.58 30.99
N MET A 36 -15.18 -16.00 31.96
CA MET A 36 -14.61 -16.76 33.05
C MET A 36 -15.67 -17.32 34.01
N GLU A 37 -16.79 -16.64 34.19
CA GLU A 37 -17.94 -17.13 34.93
C GLU A 37 -18.63 -18.29 34.21
N MET A 38 -18.87 -18.15 32.90
CA MET A 38 -19.39 -19.24 32.09
C MET A 38 -18.47 -20.48 32.12
N ALA A 39 -17.16 -20.27 32.02
CA ALA A 39 -16.21 -21.38 32.12
C ALA A 39 -16.30 -22.13 33.45
N LYS A 40 -16.54 -21.43 34.58
CA LYS A 40 -16.79 -22.08 35.89
C LYS A 40 -18.09 -22.85 35.92
N LEU A 41 -19.15 -22.28 35.38
CA LEU A 41 -20.45 -22.94 35.30
C LEU A 41 -20.43 -24.22 34.40
N LEU A 42 -19.62 -24.19 33.34
CA LEU A 42 -19.30 -25.35 32.49
C LEU A 42 -18.30 -26.32 33.13
N GLN A 43 -17.89 -26.09 34.37
CA GLN A 43 -16.91 -26.89 35.13
C GLN A 43 -15.55 -27.04 34.44
N LEU A 44 -15.16 -26.09 33.60
CA LEU A 44 -13.86 -26.07 32.95
C LEU A 44 -12.74 -25.74 33.95
N GLU A 45 -11.54 -26.24 33.70
CA GLU A 45 -10.39 -25.98 34.57
C GLU A 45 -9.86 -24.55 34.38
N THR A 46 -10.32 -23.62 35.24
CA THR A 46 -9.99 -22.20 35.16
C THR A 46 -8.67 -21.81 35.85
N LYS A 47 -7.97 -22.76 36.51
CA LYS A 47 -6.70 -22.51 37.22
C LYS A 47 -5.64 -22.00 36.22
N GLY A 48 -5.03 -20.85 36.55
CA GLY A 48 -4.01 -20.21 35.71
C GLY A 48 -4.56 -19.43 34.51
N LYS A 49 -5.88 -19.41 34.27
CA LYS A 49 -6.47 -18.69 33.13
C LYS A 49 -6.85 -17.23 33.43
N ALA A 50 -6.83 -16.82 34.71
CA ALA A 50 -7.19 -15.45 35.10
C ALA A 50 -6.23 -14.37 34.55
N SER A 51 -4.99 -14.72 34.22
CA SER A 51 -3.99 -13.81 33.62
C SER A 51 -4.12 -13.65 32.11
N LEU A 52 -4.85 -14.53 31.43
CA LEU A 52 -5.05 -14.48 29.99
C LEU A 52 -5.81 -13.21 29.56
N LYS A 53 -5.59 -12.72 28.36
CA LYS A 53 -6.43 -11.68 27.73
C LYS A 53 -7.78 -12.26 27.31
N LYS A 54 -8.77 -11.40 26.97
CA LYS A 54 -10.10 -11.83 26.55
C LYS A 54 -10.02 -12.83 25.40
N ASP A 55 -9.26 -12.49 24.34
CA ASP A 55 -9.14 -13.32 23.15
C ASP A 55 -8.51 -14.70 23.44
N GLU A 56 -7.53 -14.73 24.34
CA GLU A 56 -6.90 -15.99 24.79
C GLU A 56 -7.83 -16.86 25.63
N VAL A 57 -8.73 -16.22 26.40
CA VAL A 57 -9.79 -16.94 27.14
C VAL A 57 -10.82 -17.52 26.18
N LEU A 58 -11.20 -16.76 25.16
CA LEU A 58 -12.13 -17.19 24.14
C LEU A 58 -11.56 -18.38 23.35
N ASP A 59 -10.34 -18.28 22.85
CA ASP A 59 -9.64 -19.37 22.14
C ASP A 59 -9.55 -20.63 23.02
N TRP A 60 -9.22 -20.47 24.30
CA TRP A 60 -9.18 -21.58 25.22
C TRP A 60 -10.57 -22.22 25.40
N MET A 61 -11.62 -21.43 25.65
CA MET A 61 -12.98 -21.94 25.79
C MET A 61 -13.45 -22.67 24.55
N MET A 62 -13.16 -22.14 23.36
CA MET A 62 -13.49 -22.77 22.08
C MET A 62 -12.79 -24.13 21.85
N THR A 63 -11.63 -24.31 22.50
CA THR A 63 -10.88 -25.59 22.41
C THR A 63 -11.44 -26.65 23.34
N VAL A 64 -12.03 -26.26 24.50
CA VAL A 64 -12.39 -27.20 25.55
C VAL A 64 -13.89 -27.33 25.82
N ALA A 65 -14.72 -26.40 25.35
CA ALA A 65 -16.16 -26.38 25.58
C ALA A 65 -16.95 -26.78 24.29
N ASN A 66 -18.03 -27.53 24.47
CA ASN A 66 -18.96 -27.84 23.38
C ASN A 66 -19.95 -26.67 23.23
N PHE A 67 -20.23 -26.27 21.99
CA PHE A 67 -21.19 -25.19 21.68
C PHE A 67 -22.58 -25.44 22.23
N GLU A 68 -23.08 -26.69 22.14
CA GLU A 68 -24.41 -27.07 22.68
C GLU A 68 -24.47 -26.92 24.21
N GLU A 69 -23.38 -27.20 24.93
CA GLU A 69 -23.29 -27.00 26.37
C GLU A 69 -23.35 -25.52 26.74
N ILE A 70 -22.67 -24.67 25.96
CA ILE A 70 -22.69 -23.21 26.14
C ILE A 70 -24.11 -22.67 25.95
N ILE A 71 -24.81 -23.07 24.88
CA ILE A 71 -26.16 -22.64 24.60
C ILE A 71 -27.13 -23.13 25.73
N THR A 72 -26.98 -24.37 26.15
CA THR A 72 -27.81 -24.95 27.22
C THR A 72 -27.60 -24.19 28.54
N LEU A 73 -26.33 -23.86 28.86
CA LEU A 73 -26.01 -23.08 30.07
C LEU A 73 -26.67 -21.70 30.04
N LEU A 74 -26.60 -21.00 28.93
CA LEU A 74 -27.21 -19.68 28.76
C LEU A 74 -28.74 -19.74 28.89
N GLN A 75 -29.37 -20.79 28.41
CA GLN A 75 -30.81 -21.00 28.51
C GLN A 75 -31.25 -21.28 29.95
N VAL A 76 -30.50 -22.12 30.68
CA VAL A 76 -30.85 -22.55 32.04
C VAL A 76 -30.65 -21.42 33.07
N ASN A 77 -29.67 -20.54 32.88
CA ASN A 77 -29.36 -19.49 33.83
C ASN A 77 -30.12 -18.17 33.60
N GLU A 78 -31.22 -18.19 32.83
CA GLU A 78 -32.03 -17.01 32.49
C GLU A 78 -31.21 -15.79 32.04
N GLN A 79 -29.92 -15.94 31.79
CA GLN A 79 -29.14 -14.94 31.10
C GLN A 79 -29.75 -14.82 29.72
N ALA A 80 -30.32 -13.65 29.43
CA ALA A 80 -30.92 -13.38 28.14
C ALA A 80 -29.92 -13.70 27.05
N ILE A 81 -30.17 -14.81 26.33
CA ILE A 81 -29.40 -15.04 25.11
C ILE A 81 -29.60 -13.78 24.27
N PRO A 82 -28.54 -13.06 23.91
CA PRO A 82 -28.71 -11.85 23.13
C PRO A 82 -29.51 -12.17 21.87
N THR A 83 -30.44 -11.30 21.52
CA THR A 83 -31.18 -11.42 20.25
C THR A 83 -30.16 -11.30 19.13
N VAL A 84 -29.96 -12.37 18.38
CA VAL A 84 -29.09 -12.39 17.22
C VAL A 84 -29.88 -11.87 16.03
N ILE A 85 -29.32 -10.86 15.41
CA ILE A 85 -29.89 -10.21 14.24
C ILE A 85 -28.94 -10.47 13.07
N LYS A 86 -29.50 -11.03 12.01
CA LYS A 86 -28.78 -11.22 10.75
C LYS A 86 -29.29 -10.22 9.73
N VAL A 87 -28.38 -9.69 8.92
CA VAL A 87 -28.75 -8.89 7.76
C VAL A 87 -29.48 -9.81 6.77
N ALA A 88 -30.72 -9.46 6.43
CA ALA A 88 -31.46 -10.20 5.41
C ALA A 88 -30.75 -9.99 4.05
N TYR A 89 -30.72 -11.06 3.27
CA TYR A 89 -30.07 -11.01 1.93
C TYR A 89 -28.61 -10.59 1.96
N GLU A 90 -27.86 -10.96 3.00
CA GLU A 90 -26.46 -10.56 3.16
C GLU A 90 -25.61 -10.95 1.94
N THR A 91 -25.80 -12.16 1.42
CA THR A 91 -25.08 -12.65 0.23
C THR A 91 -25.35 -11.78 -0.98
N GLU A 92 -26.62 -11.41 -1.21
CA GLU A 92 -27.03 -10.55 -2.31
C GLU A 92 -26.50 -9.13 -2.14
N VAL A 93 -26.55 -8.59 -0.92
CA VAL A 93 -25.96 -7.27 -0.60
C VAL A 93 -24.45 -7.26 -0.81
N GLN A 94 -23.75 -8.31 -0.38
CA GLN A 94 -22.30 -8.43 -0.61
C GLN A 94 -21.96 -8.56 -2.10
N LEU A 95 -22.78 -9.28 -2.87
CA LEU A 95 -22.63 -9.38 -4.31
C LEU A 95 -22.85 -8.01 -4.99
N ILE A 96 -23.91 -7.29 -4.64
CA ILE A 96 -24.18 -5.95 -5.18
C ILE A 96 -23.05 -4.99 -4.84
N LYS A 97 -22.55 -4.99 -3.59
CA LYS A 97 -21.37 -4.22 -3.19
C LYS A 97 -20.15 -4.56 -4.04
N PHE A 98 -19.89 -5.84 -4.24
CA PHE A 98 -18.77 -6.30 -5.06
C PHE A 98 -18.89 -5.84 -6.52
N LEU A 99 -20.09 -5.92 -7.10
CA LEU A 99 -20.32 -5.44 -8.47
C LEU A 99 -20.15 -3.92 -8.57
N PHE A 100 -20.61 -3.17 -7.56
CA PHE A 100 -20.52 -1.72 -7.52
C PHE A 100 -19.08 -1.22 -7.30
N PHE A 101 -18.35 -1.77 -6.31
CA PHE A 101 -17.00 -1.34 -5.97
C PHE A 101 -15.89 -2.08 -6.72
N GLY A 102 -16.20 -3.15 -7.43
CA GLY A 102 -15.21 -4.02 -8.09
C GLY A 102 -14.30 -4.77 -7.11
N THR A 103 -14.59 -4.71 -5.80
CA THR A 103 -13.82 -5.34 -4.72
C THR A 103 -14.71 -5.70 -3.55
N ARG A 104 -14.37 -6.75 -2.79
CA ARG A 104 -15.08 -7.13 -1.58
C ARG A 104 -14.87 -6.18 -0.39
N HIS A 105 -13.83 -5.35 -0.47
CA HIS A 105 -13.47 -4.40 0.60
C HIS A 105 -14.15 -3.02 0.45
N GLY A 106 -14.99 -2.84 -0.56
CA GLY A 106 -15.79 -1.63 -0.72
C GLY A 106 -16.74 -1.42 0.46
N ASP A 107 -16.80 -0.21 0.99
CA ASP A 107 -17.62 0.11 2.16
C ASP A 107 -18.69 1.14 1.83
N MET A 108 -19.92 0.83 2.23
CA MET A 108 -21.08 1.75 2.13
C MET A 108 -20.90 3.01 2.99
N THR A 109 -19.96 3.01 3.92
CA THR A 109 -19.60 4.19 4.73
C THR A 109 -19.15 5.36 3.85
N GLU A 110 -18.60 5.10 2.67
CA GLU A 110 -18.23 6.16 1.71
C GLU A 110 -19.43 7.03 1.29
N PHE A 111 -20.63 6.45 1.14
CA PHE A 111 -21.85 7.20 0.89
C PHE A 111 -22.19 8.15 2.06
N VAL A 112 -22.06 7.66 3.28
CA VAL A 112 -22.34 8.44 4.50
C VAL A 112 -21.32 9.58 4.65
N VAL A 113 -20.04 9.30 4.42
CA VAL A 113 -18.95 10.29 4.52
C VAL A 113 -19.13 11.41 3.49
N ARG A 114 -19.55 11.07 2.26
CA ARG A 114 -19.92 12.04 1.22
C ARG A 114 -21.13 12.87 1.64
N ASP A 115 -22.21 12.21 2.07
CA ASP A 115 -23.48 12.89 2.40
C ASP A 115 -23.34 13.81 3.61
N LEU A 116 -22.41 13.52 4.52
CA LEU A 116 -22.02 14.39 5.65
C LEU A 116 -21.05 15.51 5.25
N GLY A 117 -20.58 15.55 4.00
CA GLY A 117 -19.68 16.58 3.50
C GLY A 117 -18.22 16.45 3.99
N PHE A 118 -17.82 15.30 4.57
CA PHE A 118 -16.43 15.08 4.99
C PHE A 118 -15.48 14.81 3.82
N GLN A 119 -16.01 14.32 2.69
CA GLN A 119 -15.26 14.11 1.46
C GLN A 119 -16.06 14.62 0.26
N THR A 120 -15.35 15.29 -0.63
CA THR A 120 -15.88 15.72 -1.92
C THR A 120 -15.20 14.91 -3.01
N TYR A 121 -15.99 14.31 -3.88
CA TYR A 121 -15.52 13.52 -5.00
C TYR A 121 -15.58 14.32 -6.30
N GLN A 122 -14.75 13.94 -7.28
CA GLN A 122 -14.89 14.48 -8.64
C GLN A 122 -16.28 14.11 -9.16
N HIS A 123 -17.00 15.10 -9.69
CA HIS A 123 -18.31 14.87 -10.30
C HIS A 123 -18.14 14.26 -11.69
N PHE A 124 -18.98 13.26 -11.98
CA PHE A 124 -19.08 12.59 -13.28
C PHE A 124 -20.53 12.54 -13.70
N ASP A 125 -20.80 12.66 -14.99
CA ASP A 125 -22.08 12.28 -15.55
C ASP A 125 -22.23 10.76 -15.48
N GLU A 126 -23.28 10.28 -14.83
CA GLU A 126 -23.48 8.83 -14.56
C GLU A 126 -23.53 8.01 -15.86
N GLU A 127 -23.97 8.60 -16.96
CA GLU A 127 -24.01 8.00 -18.29
C GLU A 127 -22.62 7.64 -18.85
N ASN A 128 -21.57 8.29 -18.36
CA ASN A 128 -20.18 8.07 -18.74
C ASN A 128 -19.46 7.06 -17.86
N LEU A 129 -20.10 6.56 -16.81
CA LEU A 129 -19.54 5.53 -15.96
C LEU A 129 -19.73 4.15 -16.58
N VAL A 130 -18.71 3.32 -16.50
CA VAL A 130 -18.73 1.97 -17.06
C VAL A 130 -18.76 0.93 -15.95
N PRO A 131 -19.40 -0.23 -16.12
CA PRO A 131 -19.38 -1.28 -15.10
C PRO A 131 -17.95 -1.79 -14.85
N HIS A 132 -17.68 -2.29 -13.65
CA HIS A 132 -16.40 -2.93 -13.33
C HIS A 132 -16.16 -4.22 -14.11
N PHE A 133 -17.21 -4.87 -14.54
CA PHE A 133 -17.19 -6.15 -15.23
C PHE A 133 -18.06 -6.07 -16.47
N GLU A 134 -17.52 -6.48 -17.61
CA GLU A 134 -18.27 -6.54 -18.87
C GLU A 134 -19.11 -7.81 -18.95
N THR A 135 -18.65 -8.88 -18.31
CA THR A 135 -19.31 -10.18 -18.32
C THR A 135 -19.51 -10.74 -16.92
N ARG A 136 -20.49 -11.62 -16.77
CA ARG A 136 -20.71 -12.38 -15.55
C ARG A 136 -19.49 -13.23 -15.18
N GLN A 137 -18.80 -13.82 -16.15
CA GLN A 137 -17.60 -14.64 -15.92
C GLN A 137 -16.47 -13.84 -15.28
N GLU A 138 -16.25 -12.61 -15.71
CA GLU A 138 -15.26 -11.72 -15.10
C GLU A 138 -15.53 -11.45 -13.63
N ALA A 139 -16.79 -11.16 -13.31
CA ALA A 139 -17.21 -10.93 -11.93
C ALA A 139 -17.06 -12.20 -11.08
N GLU A 140 -17.52 -13.36 -11.58
CA GLU A 140 -17.42 -14.64 -10.88
C GLU A 140 -15.96 -15.05 -10.64
N ASP A 141 -15.09 -14.92 -11.62
CA ASP A 141 -13.68 -15.29 -11.48
C ASP A 141 -12.94 -14.38 -10.50
N LYS A 142 -13.16 -13.07 -10.57
CA LYS A 142 -12.54 -12.14 -9.61
C LYS A 142 -13.08 -12.33 -8.19
N LEU A 143 -14.37 -12.65 -8.04
CA LEU A 143 -14.97 -13.00 -6.77
C LEU A 143 -14.37 -14.30 -6.21
N LYS A 144 -14.24 -15.32 -7.05
CA LYS A 144 -13.65 -16.62 -6.69
C LYS A 144 -12.21 -16.47 -6.13
N VAL A 145 -11.36 -15.68 -6.79
CA VAL A 145 -10.01 -15.39 -6.29
C VAL A 145 -10.05 -14.61 -4.97
N SER A 146 -11.00 -13.68 -4.83
CA SER A 146 -11.13 -12.88 -3.61
C SER A 146 -11.56 -13.72 -2.42
N LEU A 147 -12.48 -14.67 -2.63
CA LEU A 147 -12.93 -15.62 -1.60
C LEU A 147 -11.78 -16.56 -1.19
N ALA A 148 -11.06 -17.13 -2.15
CA ALA A 148 -9.90 -17.98 -1.83
C ALA A 148 -8.84 -17.23 -1.02
N ARG A 149 -8.64 -15.94 -1.28
CA ARG A 149 -7.75 -15.11 -0.48
C ARG A 149 -8.28 -14.90 0.95
N GLU A 150 -9.58 -14.76 1.14
CA GLU A 150 -10.19 -14.68 2.48
C GLU A 150 -10.01 -16.01 3.22
N ASP A 151 -10.25 -17.15 2.56
CA ASP A 151 -10.01 -18.49 3.12
C ASP A 151 -8.57 -18.67 3.57
N PHE A 152 -7.60 -18.22 2.77
CA PHE A 152 -6.20 -18.23 3.15
C PHE A 152 -5.93 -17.45 4.45
N TYR A 153 -6.52 -16.26 4.63
CA TYR A 153 -6.37 -15.52 5.88
C TYR A 153 -7.04 -16.20 7.07
N LEU A 154 -8.17 -16.86 6.86
CA LEU A 154 -8.82 -17.68 7.89
C LEU A 154 -7.94 -18.87 8.29
N MET A 155 -7.34 -19.57 7.32
CA MET A 155 -6.40 -20.65 7.58
C MET A 155 -5.16 -20.18 8.36
N GLN A 156 -4.61 -19.00 8.04
CA GLN A 156 -3.52 -18.40 8.81
C GLN A 156 -3.94 -18.09 10.25
N SER A 157 -5.12 -17.52 10.46
CA SER A 157 -5.67 -17.21 11.78
C SER A 157 -5.92 -18.48 12.61
N ALA A 158 -6.37 -19.54 11.95
CA ALA A 158 -6.54 -20.86 12.55
C ALA A 158 -5.21 -21.62 12.76
N LYS A 159 -4.06 -21.01 12.39
CA LYS A 159 -2.72 -21.60 12.51
C LYS A 159 -2.58 -22.95 11.81
N ILE A 160 -3.24 -23.10 10.66
CA ILE A 160 -3.08 -24.28 9.81
C ILE A 160 -1.62 -24.38 9.36
N GLU A 161 -1.11 -25.62 9.29
CA GLU A 161 0.27 -25.90 8.93
C GLU A 161 0.59 -25.42 7.49
N ALA A 162 1.85 -25.01 7.29
CA ALA A 162 2.28 -24.44 6.01
C ALA A 162 2.13 -25.41 4.84
N ASP A 163 2.37 -26.70 5.07
CA ASP A 163 2.22 -27.75 4.08
C ASP A 163 0.76 -27.92 3.62
N GLU A 164 -0.19 -27.89 4.56
CA GLU A 164 -1.62 -27.96 4.24
C GLU A 164 -2.07 -26.75 3.42
N ILE A 165 -1.60 -25.54 3.78
CA ILE A 165 -1.90 -24.30 3.02
C ILE A 165 -1.30 -24.37 1.62
N TYR A 166 -0.08 -24.89 1.46
CA TYR A 166 0.55 -25.09 0.17
C TYR A 166 -0.28 -26.00 -0.74
N HIS A 167 -0.62 -27.20 -0.25
CA HIS A 167 -1.41 -28.17 -1.02
C HIS A 167 -2.78 -27.61 -1.38
N TRP A 168 -3.49 -27.01 -0.43
CA TRP A 168 -4.75 -26.34 -0.68
C TRP A 168 -4.66 -25.29 -1.79
N PHE A 169 -3.62 -24.42 -1.74
CA PHE A 169 -3.46 -23.37 -2.74
C PHE A 169 -3.12 -23.94 -4.12
N MET A 170 -2.25 -24.97 -4.18
CA MET A 170 -1.87 -25.60 -5.44
C MET A 170 -3.06 -26.31 -6.10
N ASP A 171 -3.85 -27.04 -5.34
CA ASP A 171 -5.08 -27.68 -5.83
C ASP A 171 -6.06 -26.62 -6.37
N TRP A 172 -6.22 -25.53 -5.64
CA TRP A 172 -7.06 -24.42 -6.08
C TRP A 172 -6.54 -23.78 -7.38
N ALA A 173 -5.23 -23.52 -7.46
CA ALA A 173 -4.60 -22.92 -8.62
C ALA A 173 -4.68 -23.83 -9.85
N ASP A 174 -4.42 -25.11 -9.70
CA ASP A 174 -4.52 -26.09 -10.81
C ASP A 174 -5.94 -26.18 -11.39
N GLN A 175 -6.94 -26.05 -10.54
CA GLN A 175 -8.35 -26.08 -10.97
C GLN A 175 -8.80 -24.80 -11.68
N HIS A 176 -8.25 -23.63 -11.29
CA HIS A 176 -8.85 -22.36 -11.67
C HIS A 176 -7.93 -21.43 -12.45
N HIS A 177 -6.64 -21.39 -12.18
CA HIS A 177 -5.74 -20.34 -12.69
C HIS A 177 -5.81 -20.19 -14.22
N LYS A 178 -5.74 -21.28 -14.96
CA LYS A 178 -5.70 -21.27 -16.44
C LYS A 178 -7.01 -20.82 -17.09
N SER A 179 -8.11 -20.86 -16.35
CA SER A 179 -9.45 -20.50 -16.84
C SER A 179 -9.93 -19.12 -16.37
N LEU A 180 -9.12 -18.42 -15.57
CA LEU A 180 -9.49 -17.10 -15.07
C LEU A 180 -9.61 -16.08 -16.20
N ALA A 181 -10.66 -15.27 -16.16
CA ALA A 181 -10.77 -14.08 -16.98
C ALA A 181 -9.61 -13.11 -16.71
N GLU A 182 -9.17 -12.38 -17.73
CA GLU A 182 -8.00 -11.49 -17.69
C GLU A 182 -8.06 -10.49 -16.52
N ILE A 183 -9.23 -9.94 -16.21
CA ILE A 183 -9.44 -9.00 -15.09
C ILE A 183 -9.15 -9.62 -13.72
N ALA A 184 -9.25 -10.93 -13.58
CA ALA A 184 -9.00 -11.67 -12.34
C ALA A 184 -7.51 -12.03 -12.15
N VAL A 185 -6.74 -12.13 -13.22
CA VAL A 185 -5.32 -12.54 -13.20
C VAL A 185 -4.46 -11.69 -12.26
N PRO A 186 -4.49 -10.34 -12.30
CA PRO A 186 -3.68 -9.53 -11.38
C PRO A 186 -4.07 -9.71 -9.90
N THR A 187 -5.33 -10.11 -9.63
CA THR A 187 -5.78 -10.41 -8.26
C THR A 187 -5.23 -11.76 -7.80
N PHE A 188 -5.20 -12.75 -8.68
CA PHE A 188 -4.57 -14.04 -8.44
C PHE A 188 -3.06 -13.90 -8.23
N GLU A 189 -2.35 -13.17 -9.06
CA GLU A 189 -0.90 -12.99 -8.95
C GLU A 189 -0.51 -12.37 -7.60
N ARG A 190 -1.23 -11.32 -7.16
CA ARG A 190 -1.02 -10.73 -5.82
C ARG A 190 -1.38 -11.69 -4.69
N PHE A 191 -2.36 -12.55 -4.89
CA PHE A 191 -2.69 -13.60 -3.93
C PHE A 191 -1.59 -14.66 -3.86
N ALA A 192 -1.11 -15.17 -5.00
CA ALA A 192 0.01 -16.10 -5.08
C ALA A 192 1.27 -15.53 -4.39
N LEU A 193 1.58 -14.25 -4.66
CA LEU A 193 2.68 -13.57 -3.98
C LEU A 193 2.54 -13.61 -2.45
N LYS A 194 1.33 -13.37 -1.91
CA LYS A 194 1.07 -13.42 -0.45
C LYS A 194 1.26 -14.81 0.13
N VAL A 195 0.79 -15.83 -0.56
CA VAL A 195 0.99 -17.24 -0.15
C VAL A 195 2.46 -17.60 -0.17
N GLY A 196 3.19 -17.27 -1.24
CA GLY A 196 4.64 -17.50 -1.34
C GLY A 196 5.42 -16.80 -0.23
N MET A 197 5.09 -15.55 0.10
CA MET A 197 5.71 -14.81 1.22
C MET A 197 5.42 -15.45 2.58
N PHE A 198 4.22 -15.98 2.78
CA PHE A 198 3.89 -16.72 3.99
C PHE A 198 4.75 -17.99 4.12
N LEU A 199 4.82 -18.80 3.07
CA LEU A 199 5.63 -20.03 3.05
C LEU A 199 7.12 -19.75 3.26
N GLU A 200 7.66 -18.69 2.64
CA GLU A 200 9.04 -18.22 2.87
C GLU A 200 9.28 -17.91 4.35
N LYS A 201 8.33 -17.22 5.01
CA LYS A 201 8.39 -16.90 6.45
C LYS A 201 8.38 -18.17 7.31
N GLN A 202 7.64 -19.18 6.92
CA GLN A 202 7.60 -20.50 7.58
C GLN A 202 8.81 -21.36 7.24
N LYS A 203 9.72 -20.90 6.37
CA LYS A 203 10.91 -21.61 5.87
C LYS A 203 10.60 -22.79 4.96
N ALA A 204 9.41 -22.91 4.45
CA ALA A 204 8.98 -23.85 3.41
C ALA A 204 9.49 -23.32 2.05
N PHE A 205 10.80 -23.47 1.77
CA PHE A 205 11.46 -22.76 0.67
C PHE A 205 11.14 -23.34 -0.70
N ASP A 206 11.03 -24.66 -0.82
CA ASP A 206 10.73 -25.32 -2.10
C ASP A 206 9.29 -25.06 -2.52
N GLU A 207 8.36 -25.08 -1.56
CA GLU A 207 6.96 -24.73 -1.72
C GLU A 207 6.82 -23.25 -2.10
N ALA A 208 7.54 -22.35 -1.39
CA ALA A 208 7.53 -20.92 -1.69
C ALA A 208 8.03 -20.64 -3.11
N LEU A 209 9.12 -21.28 -3.56
CA LEU A 209 9.64 -21.16 -4.92
C LEU A 209 8.62 -21.61 -5.97
N SER A 210 7.90 -22.70 -5.71
CA SER A 210 6.85 -23.19 -6.60
C SER A 210 5.73 -22.18 -6.77
N ILE A 211 5.30 -21.55 -5.67
CA ILE A 211 4.27 -20.51 -5.69
C ILE A 211 4.76 -19.23 -6.38
N PHE A 212 5.99 -18.75 -6.08
CA PHE A 212 6.52 -17.54 -6.71
C PHE A 212 6.67 -17.66 -8.23
N LYS A 213 6.81 -18.87 -8.78
CA LYS A 213 6.82 -19.12 -10.23
C LYS A 213 5.44 -18.96 -10.90
N LEU A 214 4.36 -18.96 -10.11
CA LEU A 214 2.99 -18.74 -10.62
C LEU A 214 2.62 -17.27 -10.78
N THR A 215 3.49 -16.35 -10.36
CA THR A 215 3.20 -14.91 -10.39
C THR A 215 4.37 -14.11 -10.96
N GLY A 216 4.03 -13.13 -11.82
CA GLY A 216 4.95 -12.09 -12.26
C GLY A 216 4.98 -10.86 -11.36
N GLU A 217 4.14 -10.77 -10.32
CA GLU A 217 4.03 -9.59 -9.46
C GLU A 217 5.31 -9.36 -8.67
N HIS A 218 5.82 -8.11 -8.68
CA HIS A 218 6.96 -7.70 -7.86
C HIS A 218 6.62 -7.83 -6.36
N PRO A 219 7.53 -8.30 -5.48
CA PRO A 219 8.94 -8.71 -5.68
C PRO A 219 9.17 -10.24 -5.84
N SER A 220 8.32 -10.96 -6.55
CA SER A 220 8.41 -12.42 -6.69
C SER A 220 9.80 -12.88 -7.12
N ARG A 221 10.37 -12.31 -8.20
CA ARG A 221 11.71 -12.68 -8.71
C ARG A 221 12.81 -12.43 -7.68
N GLU A 222 12.75 -11.30 -6.95
CA GLU A 222 13.69 -11.04 -5.85
C GLU A 222 13.62 -12.10 -4.74
N ARG A 223 12.41 -12.51 -4.36
CA ARG A 223 12.19 -13.55 -3.35
C ARG A 223 12.78 -14.88 -3.79
N GLN A 224 12.57 -15.26 -5.04
CA GLN A 224 13.18 -16.45 -5.63
C GLN A 224 14.71 -16.39 -5.54
N VAL A 225 15.35 -15.29 -5.96
CA VAL A 225 16.81 -15.11 -5.85
C VAL A 225 17.29 -15.26 -4.40
N ARG A 226 16.59 -14.67 -3.44
CA ARG A 226 16.96 -14.77 -2.01
C ARG A 226 16.86 -16.20 -1.48
N ILE A 227 15.82 -16.93 -1.87
CA ILE A 227 15.63 -18.33 -1.48
C ILE A 227 16.71 -19.20 -2.12
N LEU A 228 16.92 -19.09 -3.43
CA LEU A 228 17.96 -19.84 -4.17
C LEU A 228 19.35 -19.62 -3.57
N HIS A 229 19.66 -18.38 -3.16
CA HIS A 229 20.90 -18.10 -2.45
C HIS A 229 20.97 -18.78 -1.08
N LYS A 230 19.87 -18.80 -0.30
CA LYS A 230 19.81 -19.48 1.00
C LYS A 230 19.97 -21.00 0.87
N THR A 231 19.39 -21.59 -0.17
CA THR A 231 19.44 -23.02 -0.46
C THR A 231 20.72 -23.42 -1.22
N LYS A 232 21.64 -22.46 -1.45
CA LYS A 232 22.93 -22.62 -2.15
C LYS A 232 22.84 -22.96 -3.63
N ASN A 233 21.71 -22.71 -4.27
CA ASN A 233 21.51 -22.83 -5.71
C ASN A 233 22.01 -21.57 -6.41
N LEU A 234 23.34 -21.29 -6.32
CA LEU A 234 23.93 -20.01 -6.70
C LEU A 234 23.87 -19.75 -8.20
N GLU A 235 23.99 -20.76 -9.03
CA GLU A 235 23.93 -20.62 -10.49
C GLU A 235 22.53 -20.21 -10.97
N GLU A 236 21.48 -20.82 -10.42
CA GLU A 236 20.10 -20.49 -10.73
C GLU A 236 19.77 -19.06 -10.22
N ALA A 237 20.24 -18.71 -9.01
CA ALA A 237 20.10 -17.34 -8.49
C ALA A 237 20.78 -16.31 -9.39
N LYS A 238 21.97 -16.63 -9.94
CA LYS A 238 22.70 -15.73 -10.85
C LYS A 238 21.97 -15.59 -12.18
N ALA A 239 21.52 -16.68 -12.77
CA ALA A 239 20.76 -16.67 -14.02
C ALA A 239 19.47 -15.84 -13.90
N LEU A 240 18.77 -15.93 -12.77
CA LEU A 240 17.58 -15.12 -12.51
C LEU A 240 17.93 -13.64 -12.36
N CYS A 241 19.03 -13.28 -11.70
CA CYS A 241 19.52 -11.90 -11.66
C CYS A 241 19.85 -11.37 -13.07
N GLU A 242 20.45 -12.17 -13.95
CA GLU A 242 20.73 -11.78 -15.33
C GLU A 242 19.45 -11.49 -16.12
N GLN A 243 18.40 -12.28 -15.94
CA GLN A 243 17.08 -12.02 -16.53
C GLN A 243 16.47 -10.72 -15.99
N MET A 244 16.56 -10.48 -14.68
CA MET A 244 16.07 -9.23 -14.07
C MET A 244 16.83 -8.00 -14.58
N LEU A 245 18.12 -8.13 -14.85
CA LEU A 245 18.96 -7.04 -15.40
C LEU A 245 18.62 -6.77 -16.87
N ALA A 246 18.30 -7.80 -17.65
CA ALA A 246 17.91 -7.64 -19.05
C ALA A 246 16.54 -6.97 -19.21
N GLU A 247 15.59 -7.34 -18.34
CA GLU A 247 14.20 -6.84 -18.35
C GLU A 247 13.72 -6.55 -16.91
N PRO A 248 14.16 -5.46 -16.29
CA PRO A 248 13.73 -5.10 -14.94
C PRO A 248 12.28 -4.64 -14.95
N GLN A 249 11.50 -5.11 -13.98
CA GLN A 249 10.10 -4.69 -13.81
C GLN A 249 10.00 -3.25 -13.29
N ASN A 250 10.92 -2.86 -12.41
CA ASN A 250 10.99 -1.53 -11.82
C ASN A 250 12.41 -1.23 -11.32
N ALA A 251 12.62 -0.02 -10.78
CA ALA A 251 13.90 0.42 -10.28
C ALA A 251 14.40 -0.41 -9.08
N ASP A 252 13.51 -0.79 -8.15
CA ASP A 252 13.87 -1.62 -7.00
C ASP A 252 14.46 -2.96 -7.44
N GLU A 253 13.80 -3.62 -8.40
CA GLU A 253 14.28 -4.87 -8.96
C GLU A 253 15.61 -4.71 -9.70
N GLN A 254 15.79 -3.63 -10.46
CA GLN A 254 17.02 -3.36 -11.17
C GLN A 254 18.21 -3.21 -10.20
N PHE A 255 18.08 -2.39 -9.16
CA PHE A 255 19.14 -2.22 -8.17
C PHE A 255 19.38 -3.47 -7.34
N PHE A 256 18.32 -4.16 -6.97
CA PHE A 256 18.44 -5.45 -6.31
C PHE A 256 19.25 -6.43 -7.17
N ALA A 257 18.93 -6.55 -8.46
CA ALA A 257 19.60 -7.48 -9.37
C ALA A 257 21.07 -7.10 -9.55
N ILE A 258 21.42 -5.81 -9.71
CA ILE A 258 22.80 -5.33 -9.77
C ILE A 258 23.58 -5.74 -8.51
N ASP A 259 23.07 -5.38 -7.35
CA ASP A 259 23.77 -5.60 -6.08
C ASP A 259 23.88 -7.09 -5.75
N PHE A 260 22.83 -7.87 -6.07
CA PHE A 260 22.83 -9.30 -5.77
C PHE A 260 23.67 -10.09 -6.75
N PHE A 261 23.66 -9.76 -8.03
CA PHE A 261 24.56 -10.32 -9.04
C PHE A 261 26.02 -10.09 -8.66
N ASN A 262 26.38 -8.85 -8.31
CA ASN A 262 27.75 -8.51 -7.86
C ASN A 262 28.15 -9.29 -6.59
N LYS A 263 27.21 -9.51 -5.66
CA LYS A 263 27.41 -10.31 -4.46
C LYS A 263 27.68 -11.77 -4.82
N LEU A 264 26.90 -12.36 -5.72
CA LEU A 264 27.06 -13.75 -6.16
C LEU A 264 28.39 -13.95 -6.89
N ASP A 265 28.72 -13.03 -7.82
CA ASP A 265 29.98 -13.07 -8.56
C ASP A 265 31.19 -12.92 -7.64
N ALA A 266 31.10 -12.02 -6.65
CA ALA A 266 32.15 -11.86 -5.64
C ALA A 266 32.31 -13.11 -4.74
N GLN A 267 31.23 -13.80 -4.41
CA GLN A 267 31.31 -15.07 -3.67
C GLN A 267 32.01 -16.16 -4.48
N LEU A 268 31.68 -16.25 -5.77
CA LEU A 268 32.33 -17.21 -6.69
C LEU A 268 33.80 -16.89 -6.89
N GLN A 269 34.17 -15.59 -6.95
CA GLN A 269 35.53 -15.10 -7.14
C GLN A 269 36.30 -14.82 -5.83
N LYS A 270 35.69 -15.03 -4.65
CA LYS A 270 36.24 -14.71 -3.31
C LYS A 270 36.67 -13.24 -3.14
N LYS A 271 35.96 -12.29 -3.77
CA LYS A 271 36.19 -10.84 -3.66
C LYS A 271 35.14 -10.17 -2.77
N ARG A 272 35.47 -8.95 -2.26
CA ARG A 272 34.49 -8.11 -1.54
C ARG A 272 33.95 -7.03 -2.47
N VAL A 273 32.63 -6.85 -2.48
CA VAL A 273 31.95 -5.79 -3.24
C VAL A 273 31.10 -4.96 -2.28
N LYS A 274 31.10 -3.62 -2.47
CA LYS A 274 30.22 -2.69 -1.75
C LYS A 274 28.91 -2.55 -2.52
N LYS A 275 27.80 -2.38 -1.80
CA LYS A 275 26.50 -2.07 -2.40
C LYS A 275 26.51 -0.66 -3.01
N SER A 276 25.78 -0.46 -4.10
CA SER A 276 25.62 0.84 -4.79
C SER A 276 25.13 1.93 -3.85
N VAL A 277 24.13 1.66 -3.04
CA VAL A 277 23.57 2.55 -2.02
C VAL A 277 24.60 2.98 -0.98
N THR A 278 25.44 2.06 -0.52
CA THR A 278 26.50 2.36 0.49
C THR A 278 27.58 3.27 -0.08
N GLN A 279 27.86 3.15 -1.36
CA GLN A 279 28.88 3.98 -2.03
C GLN A 279 28.41 5.43 -2.14
N GLU A 280 27.13 5.65 -2.46
CA GLU A 280 26.54 7.00 -2.56
C GLU A 280 26.57 7.72 -1.21
N LEU A 281 26.14 7.03 -0.14
CA LEU A 281 26.20 7.57 1.23
C LEU A 281 27.62 7.91 1.70
N HIS A 282 28.62 7.17 1.22
CA HIS A 282 30.01 7.43 1.60
C HIS A 282 30.58 8.73 1.03
N ASN A 283 30.05 9.16 -0.12
CA ASN A 283 30.48 10.36 -0.83
C ASN A 283 29.62 11.58 -0.46
N ALA A 284 28.59 11.41 0.35
CA ALA A 284 27.67 12.48 0.72
C ALA A 284 28.31 13.53 1.63
N GLU A 285 27.93 14.79 1.41
CA GLU A 285 28.25 15.92 2.29
C GLU A 285 27.67 15.68 3.70
N SER A 286 28.35 16.11 4.76
CA SER A 286 27.85 16.02 6.14
C SER A 286 27.80 17.37 6.82
N ILE A 287 26.77 17.54 7.66
CA ILE A 287 26.61 18.70 8.54
C ILE A 287 26.45 18.23 9.99
N SER A 288 26.84 19.08 10.93
CA SER A 288 26.66 18.81 12.36
C SER A 288 25.50 19.62 12.92
N LEU A 289 24.48 18.92 13.41
CA LEU A 289 23.32 19.50 14.08
C LEU A 289 23.37 19.22 15.59
N ASP A 290 22.63 20.02 16.36
CA ASP A 290 22.42 19.78 17.79
C ASP A 290 21.62 18.48 17.99
N ILE A 291 21.92 17.79 19.07
CA ILE A 291 21.25 16.51 19.44
C ILE A 291 19.73 16.68 19.66
N ASP A 292 19.28 17.89 19.96
CA ASP A 292 17.87 18.21 20.15
C ASP A 292 17.02 17.96 18.90
N TRP A 293 17.64 18.05 17.71
CA TRP A 293 17.00 17.76 16.43
C TRP A 293 16.86 16.27 16.11
N LYS A 294 17.33 15.38 16.95
CA LYS A 294 17.37 13.93 16.68
C LYS A 294 16.02 13.31 16.33
N ARG A 295 14.93 13.88 16.82
CA ARG A 295 13.56 13.38 16.55
C ARG A 295 12.88 14.05 15.35
N GLN A 296 13.49 15.11 14.82
CA GLN A 296 12.95 15.94 13.74
C GLN A 296 14.12 16.43 12.87
N VAL A 297 14.82 15.47 12.28
CA VAL A 297 16.10 15.70 11.59
C VAL A 297 15.91 16.65 10.42
N GLU A 298 14.85 16.46 9.65
CA GLU A 298 14.49 17.28 8.48
C GLU A 298 14.23 18.74 8.90
N LEU A 299 13.52 18.97 10.01
CA LEU A 299 13.31 20.32 10.55
C LEU A 299 14.62 20.97 11.01
N GLY A 300 15.52 20.18 11.58
CA GLY A 300 16.87 20.66 11.93
C GLY A 300 17.67 21.08 10.71
N VAL A 301 17.54 20.35 9.60
CA VAL A 301 18.19 20.70 8.32
C VAL A 301 17.53 21.93 7.69
N ILE A 302 16.20 22.08 7.75
CA ILE A 302 15.51 23.29 7.32
C ILE A 302 16.06 24.50 8.06
N HIS A 303 16.12 24.44 9.39
CA HIS A 303 16.67 25.52 10.22
C HIS A 303 18.13 25.84 9.85
N TYR A 304 18.95 24.82 9.58
CA TYR A 304 20.33 24.99 9.12
C TYR A 304 20.43 25.82 7.84
N TYR A 305 19.53 25.62 6.87
CA TYR A 305 19.52 26.41 5.63
C TYR A 305 18.93 27.81 5.83
N GLU A 306 17.89 27.95 6.67
CA GLU A 306 17.28 29.27 7.00
C GLU A 306 18.28 30.21 7.69
N GLU A 307 19.14 29.70 8.59
CA GLU A 307 20.23 30.46 9.19
C GLU A 307 21.25 30.99 8.15
N ARG A 308 21.26 30.39 6.96
CA ARG A 308 22.11 30.76 5.82
C ARG A 308 21.38 31.58 4.76
N HIS A 309 20.23 32.15 5.13
CA HIS A 309 19.35 32.93 4.25
C HIS A 309 18.86 32.19 3.01
N GLN A 310 18.76 30.86 3.08
CA GLN A 310 18.11 30.03 2.08
C GLN A 310 16.72 29.61 2.57
N LYS A 311 15.78 29.54 1.65
CA LYS A 311 14.46 28.95 1.93
C LYS A 311 14.56 27.44 1.85
N ALA A 312 13.93 26.73 2.77
CA ALA A 312 13.89 25.28 2.76
C ALA A 312 12.51 24.79 3.22
N THR A 313 12.02 23.73 2.62
CA THR A 313 10.75 23.15 3.03
C THR A 313 10.74 21.64 2.79
N PHE A 314 9.96 20.96 3.60
CA PHE A 314 9.71 19.53 3.42
C PHE A 314 8.86 19.32 2.17
N THR A 315 9.31 18.48 1.27
CA THR A 315 8.64 18.21 0.00
C THR A 315 8.42 16.74 -0.25
N GLU A 316 9.33 15.89 0.19
CA GLU A 316 9.34 14.45 -0.03
C GLU A 316 8.54 14.04 -1.29
N ASN A 317 7.60 13.13 -1.15
CA ASN A 317 6.82 12.64 -2.30
C ASN A 317 5.65 13.57 -2.68
N HIS A 318 5.15 14.41 -1.76
CA HIS A 318 3.89 15.13 -1.96
C HIS A 318 3.95 16.24 -3.02
N LEU A 319 5.09 16.92 -3.17
CA LEU A 319 5.24 18.00 -4.13
C LEU A 319 5.07 17.52 -5.57
N TRP A 320 5.86 16.52 -5.96
CA TRP A 320 5.81 15.94 -7.30
C TRP A 320 4.48 15.24 -7.59
N ARG A 321 3.93 14.53 -6.60
CA ARG A 321 2.61 13.91 -6.70
C ARG A 321 1.52 14.96 -6.93
N SER A 322 1.56 16.07 -6.19
CA SER A 322 0.56 17.13 -6.31
C SER A 322 0.68 17.89 -7.62
N LEU A 323 1.91 18.16 -8.10
CA LEU A 323 2.09 18.74 -9.43
C LEU A 323 1.50 17.83 -10.51
N PHE A 324 1.82 16.54 -10.47
CA PHE A 324 1.27 15.56 -11.40
C PHE A 324 -0.26 15.49 -11.34
N GLY A 325 -0.80 15.39 -10.13
CA GLY A 325 -2.24 15.30 -9.90
C GLY A 325 -3.03 16.53 -10.35
N LEU A 326 -2.45 17.72 -10.26
CA LEU A 326 -3.08 18.97 -10.68
C LEU A 326 -2.89 19.23 -12.18
N LEU A 327 -1.70 19.04 -12.70
CA LEU A 327 -1.41 19.27 -14.13
C LEU A 327 -2.23 18.34 -15.04
N PHE A 328 -2.42 17.11 -14.61
CA PHE A 328 -3.15 16.10 -15.37
C PHE A 328 -4.54 15.78 -14.81
N TRP A 329 -5.14 16.68 -14.04
CA TRP A 329 -6.40 16.41 -13.34
C TRP A 329 -7.49 15.86 -14.25
N ASP A 330 -7.83 16.57 -15.30
CA ASP A 330 -8.85 16.20 -16.27
C ASP A 330 -8.49 14.94 -17.09
N ILE A 331 -7.21 14.72 -17.32
CA ILE A 331 -6.68 13.52 -17.99
C ILE A 331 -6.77 12.29 -17.07
N ILE A 332 -6.46 12.46 -15.78
CA ILE A 332 -6.58 11.39 -14.78
C ILE A 332 -8.04 10.95 -14.65
N PHE A 333 -8.94 11.91 -14.52
CA PHE A 333 -10.37 11.67 -14.30
C PHE A 333 -11.17 11.60 -15.61
N ASP A 334 -10.51 11.35 -16.74
CA ASP A 334 -11.13 11.20 -18.03
C ASP A 334 -11.97 9.92 -18.09
N THR A 335 -13.27 10.07 -18.36
CA THR A 335 -14.21 8.95 -18.50
C THR A 335 -14.03 8.17 -19.81
N GLU A 336 -13.45 8.78 -20.86
CA GLU A 336 -13.15 8.11 -22.13
C GLU A 336 -12.14 6.96 -21.96
N SER A 337 -11.34 7.00 -20.89
CA SER A 337 -10.40 5.92 -20.53
C SER A 337 -11.08 4.64 -20.04
N MET A 338 -12.42 4.67 -19.82
CA MET A 338 -13.24 3.56 -19.31
C MET A 338 -12.72 2.97 -17.98
N ALA A 339 -12.20 3.82 -17.11
CA ALA A 339 -11.64 3.44 -15.82
C ALA A 339 -12.40 4.03 -14.62
N MET A 340 -13.51 4.75 -14.89
CA MET A 340 -14.41 5.30 -13.88
C MET A 340 -15.69 4.47 -13.84
N HIS A 341 -16.03 3.94 -12.66
CA HIS A 341 -17.07 2.92 -12.51
C HIS A 341 -18.23 3.34 -11.59
N HIS A 342 -17.97 4.25 -10.65
CA HIS A 342 -18.99 4.76 -9.73
C HIS A 342 -18.64 6.16 -9.21
N PRO A 343 -19.64 6.97 -8.78
CA PRO A 343 -19.45 8.38 -8.43
C PRO A 343 -18.62 8.63 -7.15
N LEU A 344 -18.33 7.60 -6.36
CA LEU A 344 -17.50 7.70 -5.14
C LEU A 344 -16.05 7.27 -5.39
N GLN A 345 -15.65 7.10 -6.64
CA GLN A 345 -14.31 6.66 -6.97
C GLN A 345 -13.32 7.80 -6.81
N ARG A 346 -12.27 7.56 -6.04
CA ARG A 346 -11.23 8.56 -5.71
C ARG A 346 -10.17 8.69 -6.79
N SER A 347 -10.08 7.68 -7.65
CA SER A 347 -9.13 7.63 -8.77
C SER A 347 -9.58 6.61 -9.80
N PRO A 348 -9.12 6.70 -11.05
CA PRO A 348 -9.40 5.67 -12.05
C PRO A 348 -8.86 4.29 -11.60
N SER A 349 -9.57 3.23 -11.96
CA SER A 349 -9.25 1.85 -11.56
C SER A 349 -7.93 1.34 -12.13
N ASP A 350 -7.39 2.03 -13.11
CA ASP A 350 -6.13 1.74 -13.76
C ASP A 350 -4.96 2.62 -13.28
N LEU A 351 -5.17 3.60 -12.37
CA LEU A 351 -4.16 4.59 -11.95
C LEU A 351 -2.77 4.01 -11.67
N TYR A 352 -2.71 2.86 -11.02
CA TYR A 352 -1.46 2.19 -10.64
C TYR A 352 -1.13 0.98 -11.53
N LYS A 353 -1.65 0.95 -12.75
CA LYS A 353 -1.37 -0.10 -13.75
C LYS A 353 -0.61 0.48 -14.93
N PRO A 354 0.25 -0.29 -15.60
CA PRO A 354 0.99 0.18 -16.78
C PRO A 354 0.08 0.76 -17.88
N VAL A 355 -1.11 0.19 -18.05
CA VAL A 355 -2.10 0.64 -19.04
C VAL A 355 -2.60 2.07 -18.79
N PHE A 356 -2.42 2.65 -17.60
CA PHE A 356 -2.80 4.02 -17.30
C PHE A 356 -2.11 5.02 -18.22
N PHE A 357 -0.79 4.91 -18.33
CA PHE A 357 0.02 5.78 -19.18
C PHE A 357 -0.28 5.54 -20.65
N GLU A 358 -0.36 4.27 -21.09
CA GLU A 358 -0.62 3.93 -22.49
C GLU A 358 -1.92 4.56 -23.03
N LYS A 359 -2.98 4.54 -22.22
CA LYS A 359 -4.28 5.12 -22.58
C LYS A 359 -4.28 6.66 -22.64
N ARG A 360 -3.36 7.33 -21.94
CA ARG A 360 -3.37 8.79 -21.70
C ARG A 360 -2.16 9.52 -22.23
N LYS A 361 -1.21 8.79 -22.81
CA LYS A 361 0.10 9.27 -23.23
C LYS A 361 0.03 10.52 -24.12
N ASP A 362 -0.79 10.48 -25.16
CA ASP A 362 -0.88 11.58 -26.13
C ASP A 362 -1.44 12.86 -25.47
N LYS A 363 -2.52 12.73 -24.68
CA LYS A 363 -3.11 13.84 -23.92
C LYS A 363 -2.11 14.41 -22.90
N MET A 364 -1.31 13.56 -22.23
CA MET A 364 -0.29 14.00 -21.30
C MET A 364 0.85 14.74 -22.02
N GLN A 365 1.32 14.23 -23.14
CA GLN A 365 2.36 14.89 -23.93
C GLN A 365 1.92 16.25 -24.46
N GLU A 366 0.68 16.38 -24.92
CA GLU A 366 0.09 17.65 -25.29
C GLU A 366 0.04 18.63 -24.12
N ARG A 367 -0.42 18.18 -22.94
CA ARG A 367 -0.49 19.01 -21.73
C ARG A 367 0.87 19.52 -21.28
N LEU A 368 1.93 18.73 -21.43
CA LEU A 368 3.29 19.13 -21.08
C LEU A 368 3.81 20.32 -21.88
N GLN A 369 3.23 20.62 -23.04
CA GLN A 369 3.59 21.82 -23.82
C GLN A 369 3.28 23.13 -23.08
N LEU A 370 2.33 23.12 -22.12
CA LEU A 370 2.08 24.28 -21.27
C LEU A 370 3.30 24.69 -20.42
N LEU A 371 4.21 23.77 -20.14
CA LEU A 371 5.40 24.06 -19.37
C LEU A 371 6.40 24.97 -20.10
N GLU A 372 6.27 25.11 -21.42
CA GLU A 372 7.13 25.99 -22.23
C GLU A 372 6.76 27.47 -22.07
N ASP A 373 5.55 27.77 -21.58
CA ASP A 373 5.03 29.12 -21.31
C ASP A 373 4.74 29.27 -19.80
N GLU A 374 5.59 30.05 -19.13
CA GLU A 374 5.51 30.27 -17.68
C GLU A 374 4.18 30.93 -17.25
N GLU A 375 3.63 31.86 -18.05
CA GLU A 375 2.36 32.49 -17.73
C GLU A 375 1.21 31.49 -17.91
N ALA A 376 1.23 30.70 -18.98
CA ALA A 376 0.20 29.71 -19.26
C ALA A 376 0.14 28.61 -18.19
N ILE A 377 1.30 28.06 -17.79
CA ILE A 377 1.33 27.01 -16.75
C ILE A 377 0.89 27.55 -15.38
N ARG A 378 1.31 28.77 -15.01
CA ARG A 378 0.87 29.40 -13.76
C ARG A 378 -0.64 29.62 -13.72
N ALA A 379 -1.21 30.16 -14.81
CA ALA A 379 -2.65 30.35 -14.93
C ALA A 379 -3.40 29.02 -14.83
N TYR A 380 -2.95 27.99 -15.56
CA TYR A 380 -3.55 26.67 -15.54
C TYR A 380 -3.51 26.03 -14.14
N LEU A 381 -2.37 26.08 -13.46
CA LEU A 381 -2.26 25.55 -12.09
C LEU A 381 -3.11 26.34 -11.10
N TYR A 382 -3.20 27.66 -11.25
CA TYR A 382 -4.07 28.49 -10.43
C TYR A 382 -5.54 28.08 -10.60
N ASP A 383 -6.03 28.06 -11.82
CA ASP A 383 -7.42 27.72 -12.12
C ASP A 383 -7.77 26.30 -11.62
N THR A 384 -6.89 25.32 -11.91
CA THR A 384 -7.11 23.94 -11.48
C THR A 384 -7.06 23.80 -9.96
N PHE A 385 -6.08 24.43 -9.30
CA PHE A 385 -5.94 24.36 -7.84
C PHE A 385 -7.19 24.90 -7.13
N PHE A 386 -7.66 26.08 -7.50
CA PHE A 386 -8.81 26.69 -6.83
C PHE A 386 -10.14 26.08 -7.24
N ALA A 387 -10.31 25.64 -8.48
CA ALA A 387 -11.52 24.93 -8.92
C ALA A 387 -11.64 23.52 -8.29
N LYS A 388 -10.52 22.90 -7.95
CA LYS A 388 -10.49 21.51 -7.44
C LYS A 388 -10.18 21.41 -5.94
N TYR A 389 -9.99 22.54 -5.26
CA TYR A 389 -9.57 22.54 -3.85
C TYR A 389 -10.50 21.71 -2.96
N GLY A 390 -9.91 20.74 -2.24
CA GLY A 390 -10.63 19.83 -1.35
C GLY A 390 -11.34 18.66 -2.04
N ILE A 391 -11.32 18.57 -3.37
CA ILE A 391 -11.83 17.39 -4.09
C ILE A 391 -10.79 16.25 -3.91
N THR A 392 -11.30 15.08 -3.58
CA THR A 392 -10.47 13.90 -3.33
C THR A 392 -9.71 13.48 -4.60
N ASN A 393 -8.39 13.49 -4.49
CA ASN A 393 -7.46 12.95 -5.46
C ASN A 393 -6.27 12.35 -4.69
N PRO A 394 -5.95 11.04 -4.84
CA PRO A 394 -4.89 10.40 -4.06
C PRO A 394 -3.49 10.95 -4.36
N LEU A 395 -3.35 11.73 -5.44
CA LEU A 395 -2.08 12.34 -5.83
C LEU A 395 -1.89 13.74 -5.26
N VAL A 396 -2.94 14.39 -4.76
CA VAL A 396 -2.88 15.78 -4.29
C VAL A 396 -3.09 15.84 -2.78
N GLU A 397 -2.12 16.40 -2.09
CA GLU A 397 -2.20 16.67 -0.66
C GLU A 397 -2.58 18.14 -0.45
N TRP A 398 -3.83 18.39 0.01
CA TRP A 398 -4.36 19.75 0.14
C TRP A 398 -3.91 20.44 1.43
N TYR A 399 -3.12 21.51 1.29
CA TYR A 399 -2.78 22.42 2.39
C TYR A 399 -2.47 23.82 1.86
N GLY A 400 -2.52 24.83 2.74
CA GLY A 400 -2.42 26.25 2.34
C GLY A 400 -1.08 26.65 1.69
N GLY A 401 0.00 25.94 1.98
CA GLY A 401 1.33 26.19 1.41
C GLY A 401 1.59 25.50 0.06
N LEU A 402 0.72 24.62 -0.38
CA LEU A 402 0.98 23.80 -1.58
C LEU A 402 1.09 24.64 -2.84
N PHE A 403 0.14 25.56 -3.08
CA PHE A 403 0.14 26.35 -4.32
C PHE A 403 1.40 27.20 -4.51
N PRO A 404 1.84 28.02 -3.54
CA PRO A 404 3.12 28.74 -3.65
C PRO A 404 4.31 27.82 -3.92
N LEU A 405 4.34 26.63 -3.33
CA LEU A 405 5.41 25.68 -3.50
C LEU A 405 5.45 25.07 -4.91
N LEU A 406 4.26 24.78 -5.49
CA LEU A 406 4.15 24.36 -6.89
C LEU A 406 4.65 25.42 -7.86
N ILE A 407 4.35 26.69 -7.60
CA ILE A 407 4.84 27.81 -8.40
C ILE A 407 6.36 27.92 -8.28
N THR A 408 6.91 27.80 -7.06
CA THR A 408 8.37 27.77 -6.87
C THR A 408 9.03 26.63 -7.69
N LEU A 409 8.42 25.44 -7.70
CA LEU A 409 8.94 24.32 -8.48
C LEU A 409 8.98 24.61 -9.98
N VAL A 410 7.91 25.20 -10.52
CA VAL A 410 7.81 25.57 -11.94
C VAL A 410 8.79 26.69 -12.30
N GLU A 411 9.04 27.64 -11.39
CA GLU A 411 10.02 28.72 -11.59
C GLU A 411 11.49 28.24 -11.58
N LYS A 412 11.78 27.22 -10.76
CA LYS A 412 13.17 26.77 -10.54
C LYS A 412 13.62 25.72 -11.54
N LEU A 413 12.71 24.96 -12.13
CA LEU A 413 13.06 23.91 -13.09
C LEU A 413 12.68 24.32 -14.52
N SER A 414 13.48 23.89 -15.49
CA SER A 414 13.11 24.07 -16.90
C SER A 414 11.93 23.20 -17.31
N ALA A 415 11.23 23.60 -18.36
CA ALA A 415 10.14 22.83 -18.96
C ALA A 415 10.56 21.38 -19.31
N GLU A 416 11.78 21.22 -19.82
CA GLU A 416 12.35 19.91 -20.13
C GLU A 416 12.54 19.06 -18.88
N GLN A 417 13.11 19.62 -17.79
CA GLN A 417 13.31 18.90 -16.52
C GLN A 417 11.98 18.46 -15.91
N LEU A 418 11.00 19.36 -15.85
CA LEU A 418 9.65 19.05 -15.37
C LEU A 418 8.99 17.95 -16.20
N SER A 419 9.05 18.07 -17.53
CA SER A 419 8.48 17.07 -18.45
C SER A 419 9.11 15.69 -18.27
N LYS A 420 10.43 15.60 -18.09
CA LYS A 420 11.15 14.33 -17.86
C LYS A 420 10.68 13.66 -16.59
N VAL A 421 10.59 14.40 -15.48
CA VAL A 421 10.12 13.84 -14.19
C VAL A 421 8.66 13.40 -14.26
N LEU A 422 7.79 14.23 -14.83
CA LEU A 422 6.37 13.93 -14.92
C LEU A 422 6.08 12.72 -15.83
N LEU A 423 6.79 12.58 -16.94
CA LEU A 423 6.69 11.40 -17.80
C LEU A 423 7.23 10.14 -17.12
N GLU A 424 8.31 10.28 -16.34
CA GLU A 424 8.85 9.14 -15.58
C GLU A 424 7.88 8.68 -14.49
N ILE A 425 7.22 9.63 -13.79
CA ILE A 425 6.12 9.31 -12.88
C ILE A 425 5.01 8.56 -13.61
N ALA A 426 4.58 9.07 -14.78
CA ALA A 426 3.47 8.51 -15.55
C ALA A 426 3.69 7.05 -15.98
N ARG A 427 4.93 6.65 -16.26
CA ARG A 427 5.29 5.29 -16.71
C ARG A 427 4.95 4.22 -15.68
N ASP A 428 5.16 4.51 -14.40
CA ASP A 428 4.81 3.61 -13.30
C ASP A 428 4.49 4.41 -12.05
N LEU A 429 3.21 4.83 -11.92
CA LEU A 429 2.79 5.59 -10.74
C LEU A 429 2.92 4.79 -9.43
N ARG A 430 2.87 3.46 -9.47
CA ARG A 430 3.02 2.64 -8.26
C ARG A 430 4.40 2.81 -7.65
N GLU A 431 5.43 2.78 -8.48
CA GLU A 431 6.82 2.82 -8.04
C GLU A 431 7.37 4.25 -8.01
N ASN A 432 7.03 5.07 -9.01
CA ASN A 432 7.66 6.35 -9.24
C ASN A 432 7.05 7.54 -8.48
N LEU A 433 5.99 7.31 -7.66
CA LEU A 433 5.44 8.32 -6.75
C LEU A 433 6.12 8.37 -5.38
N ARG A 434 7.21 7.64 -5.19
CA ARG A 434 7.93 7.53 -3.91
C ARG A 434 9.44 7.65 -4.11
N GLY A 435 10.13 7.99 -3.04
CA GLY A 435 11.58 8.07 -3.01
C GLY A 435 12.15 9.38 -3.54
N PHE A 436 11.33 10.40 -3.72
CA PHE A 436 11.81 11.76 -3.96
C PHE A 436 12.54 12.31 -2.72
N PRO A 437 13.54 13.20 -2.92
CA PRO A 437 14.26 13.80 -1.81
C PRO A 437 13.36 14.54 -0.81
N ASP A 438 13.76 14.54 0.45
CA ASP A 438 12.97 15.04 1.57
C ASP A 438 12.66 16.54 1.48
N LEU A 439 13.64 17.35 1.04
CA LEU A 439 13.55 18.81 1.07
C LEU A 439 13.78 19.41 -0.32
N LEU A 440 13.11 20.54 -0.56
CA LEU A 440 13.50 21.53 -1.56
C LEU A 440 14.14 22.71 -0.81
N VAL A 441 15.36 23.06 -1.18
CA VAL A 441 16.11 24.22 -0.71
C VAL A 441 16.29 25.17 -1.88
N TRP A 442 16.04 26.47 -1.68
CA TRP A 442 16.19 27.46 -2.75
C TRP A 442 16.49 28.87 -2.21
N ASP A 443 17.04 29.69 -3.07
CA ASP A 443 17.17 31.12 -2.91
C ASP A 443 16.78 31.83 -4.23
N ASP A 444 17.11 33.11 -4.41
CA ASP A 444 16.77 33.83 -5.62
C ASP A 444 17.48 33.30 -6.87
N GLY A 445 18.67 32.71 -6.71
CA GLY A 445 19.55 32.28 -7.82
C GLY A 445 19.52 30.78 -8.10
N ASP A 446 19.37 29.95 -7.08
CA ASP A 446 19.60 28.50 -7.20
C ASP A 446 18.58 27.67 -6.43
N TYR A 447 18.57 26.36 -6.66
CA TYR A 447 17.77 25.38 -5.93
C TYR A 447 18.52 24.06 -5.78
N CYS A 448 18.14 23.26 -4.79
CA CYS A 448 18.65 21.90 -4.62
C CYS A 448 17.61 21.02 -3.92
N PHE A 449 17.38 19.84 -4.46
CA PHE A 449 16.67 18.79 -3.73
C PHE A 449 17.64 18.08 -2.78
N VAL A 450 17.24 17.92 -1.53
CA VAL A 450 18.11 17.38 -0.49
C VAL A 450 17.49 16.16 0.15
N GLU A 451 18.14 15.02 0.01
CA GLU A 451 17.85 13.79 0.73
C GLU A 451 18.60 13.79 2.05
N VAL A 452 17.89 13.81 3.16
CA VAL A 452 18.45 13.91 4.51
C VAL A 452 18.68 12.52 5.10
N LYS A 453 19.88 12.27 5.62
CA LYS A 453 20.21 10.99 6.27
C LYS A 453 20.82 11.21 7.65
N SER A 454 20.16 10.67 8.66
CA SER A 454 20.74 10.56 10.00
C SER A 454 21.87 9.51 10.03
N PRO A 455 22.68 9.42 11.10
CA PRO A 455 23.82 8.50 11.15
C PRO A 455 23.48 7.02 10.99
N THR A 456 22.23 6.65 11.28
CA THR A 456 21.74 5.26 11.22
C THR A 456 20.95 4.95 9.95
N ASP A 457 20.62 5.96 9.16
CA ASP A 457 19.76 5.79 8.00
C ASP A 457 20.52 5.29 6.76
N ASN A 458 19.80 4.60 5.93
CA ASN A 458 20.27 4.12 4.63
C ASN A 458 19.40 4.70 3.52
N LEU A 459 19.98 4.84 2.33
CA LEU A 459 19.21 5.12 1.13
C LEU A 459 18.40 3.89 0.72
N SER A 460 17.16 4.07 0.28
CA SER A 460 16.42 3.05 -0.45
C SER A 460 16.85 3.03 -1.92
N ASN A 461 16.54 1.94 -2.61
CA ASN A 461 16.78 1.85 -4.04
C ASN A 461 16.02 2.94 -4.82
N GLN A 462 14.79 3.24 -4.41
CA GLN A 462 13.96 4.24 -5.06
C GLN A 462 14.50 5.67 -4.86
N GLN A 463 15.05 5.98 -3.68
CA GLN A 463 15.75 7.26 -3.44
C GLN A 463 17.00 7.37 -4.32
N LEU A 464 17.80 6.30 -4.39
CA LEU A 464 18.96 6.25 -5.27
C LEU A 464 18.58 6.40 -6.75
N TYR A 465 17.47 5.80 -7.16
CA TYR A 465 16.93 5.94 -8.51
C TYR A 465 16.66 7.41 -8.84
N TRP A 466 15.88 8.12 -8.01
CA TRP A 466 15.55 9.52 -8.25
C TRP A 466 16.75 10.45 -8.21
N LEU A 467 17.68 10.23 -7.29
CA LEU A 467 18.95 11.01 -7.25
C LEU A 467 19.74 10.85 -8.55
N ARG A 468 19.86 9.64 -9.09
CA ARG A 468 20.54 9.39 -10.37
C ARG A 468 19.75 9.92 -11.56
N PHE A 469 18.45 9.79 -11.53
CA PHE A 469 17.58 10.37 -12.55
C PHE A 469 17.73 11.89 -12.59
N PHE A 470 17.71 12.55 -11.46
CA PHE A 470 17.93 13.99 -11.34
C PHE A 470 19.31 14.40 -11.87
N ALA A 471 20.35 13.73 -11.45
CA ALA A 471 21.71 13.99 -11.92
C ALA A 471 21.83 13.84 -13.45
N THR A 472 21.21 12.81 -14.03
CA THR A 472 21.21 12.56 -15.49
C THR A 472 20.51 13.67 -16.27
N HIS A 473 19.48 14.30 -15.68
CA HIS A 473 18.68 15.35 -16.32
C HIS A 473 19.04 16.76 -15.84
N GLY A 474 20.20 16.93 -15.16
CA GLY A 474 20.67 18.22 -14.71
C GLY A 474 19.79 18.90 -13.66
N ILE A 475 19.03 18.11 -12.88
CA ILE A 475 18.25 18.57 -11.74
C ILE A 475 19.14 18.53 -10.50
N ASN A 476 19.32 19.69 -9.85
CA ASN A 476 20.16 19.81 -8.68
C ASN A 476 19.63 18.97 -7.52
N SER A 477 20.42 17.98 -7.09
CA SER A 477 20.07 17.15 -5.95
C SER A 477 21.30 16.62 -5.24
N LYS A 478 21.19 16.39 -3.93
CA LYS A 478 22.25 15.79 -3.12
C LYS A 478 21.73 14.98 -1.96
N VAL A 479 22.59 14.09 -1.45
CA VAL A 479 22.41 13.46 -0.14
C VAL A 479 23.15 14.31 0.90
N LEU A 480 22.49 14.59 2.01
CA LEU A 480 23.05 15.33 3.13
C LEU A 480 23.03 14.46 4.38
N ARG A 481 24.19 14.13 4.91
CA ARG A 481 24.33 13.38 6.16
C ARG A 481 24.34 14.32 7.35
N VAL A 482 23.56 13.96 8.35
CA VAL A 482 23.54 14.68 9.63
C VAL A 482 24.43 13.95 10.63
N GLU A 483 25.29 14.68 11.30
CA GLU A 483 26.07 14.21 12.43
C GLU A 483 25.66 15.02 13.69
N TRP A 484 25.65 14.35 14.85
CA TRP A 484 25.28 15.04 16.09
C TRP A 484 26.51 15.74 16.69
N LYS A 485 26.35 17.02 17.04
CA LYS A 485 27.36 17.73 17.81
C LYS A 485 27.61 16.97 19.11
N LYS A 486 28.89 16.75 19.43
CA LYS A 486 29.25 16.19 20.72
C LYS A 486 28.90 17.21 21.80
N PRO A 487 28.28 16.79 22.91
CA PRO A 487 28.05 17.70 24.04
C PRO A 487 29.40 18.29 24.46
N VAL A 488 29.46 19.62 24.59
CA VAL A 488 30.62 20.30 25.16
C VAL A 488 30.60 19.95 26.64
N LEU A 489 31.49 19.06 27.04
CA LEU A 489 31.75 18.85 28.47
C LEU A 489 32.44 20.14 28.93
N PHE A 490 31.73 20.97 29.69
CA PHE A 490 32.37 22.05 30.45
C PHE A 490 33.34 21.38 31.42
N GLU A 491 34.61 21.59 31.19
CA GLU A 491 35.61 21.36 32.25
C GLU A 491 35.30 22.39 33.35
N GLU A 492 34.83 21.90 34.48
CA GLU A 492 34.74 22.70 35.70
C GLU A 492 36.18 23.13 36.06
N GLU A 493 36.43 24.47 36.06
CA GLU A 493 37.64 25.07 36.61
C GLU A 493 37.63 24.94 38.17
#